data_d0147f212bc8f9d991be55a9e9c0c98f
#
_entry.id   d0147f212bc8f9d991be55a9e9c0c98f
#
_cell.length_a   1.000
_cell.length_b   1.000
_cell.length_c   1.000
_cell.angle_alpha   90.00
_cell.angle_beta   90.00
_cell.angle_gamma   90.00
#
_symmetry.space_group_name_H-M   'P 1'
#
loop_
_entity.id
_entity.type
_entity.pdbx_description
1 polymer ?
#
loop_
_entity_poly.entity_id
_entity_poly.type
_entity_poly.pdbx_seq_one_letter_code
_entity_poly.pdbx_strand_id
1 'polypeptide(L)'
;IFDFHYADIDVASGSEWFKQTQWTPKMLGDAIAKSQLAIQRVGWGANFLENHDQPRSLSKYIREPAYRNATGAKALALLYFCLRGCPFIYQGQELGMVNAVRSSIDQFNDLSAHDNYRRALAEGYSKADALACVNRRSRDNARTPYLWNDEANGGFSDHQPWLPVAQQAPGVNWQDEQIDPDSVWHFYQKLCQLRNDSPLRSDLIDGDFSPLTVADEHVIAYARGKHLRIYVNLSAAPATIDLPAGRIWLNNYPAAAPTLKPYQAILIEVN
;
A
#
# COMPACT_ATOMS: atom_id res chain seq x y z
N ILE A 1 5.15 -17.98 -1.72
CA ILE A 1 6.45 -17.33 -1.46
C ILE A 1 6.19 -15.88 -1.08
N PHE A 2 6.67 -15.45 0.10
CA PHE A 2 6.69 -14.04 0.51
C PHE A 2 8.00 -13.40 0.06
N ASP A 3 7.92 -12.25 -0.62
CA ASP A 3 9.08 -11.49 -1.05
C ASP A 3 9.07 -10.10 -0.38
N PHE A 4 10.13 -9.79 0.36
CA PHE A 4 10.28 -8.55 1.11
C PHE A 4 11.07 -7.46 0.37
N HIS A 5 11.59 -7.71 -0.83
CA HIS A 5 12.43 -6.73 -1.55
C HIS A 5 11.72 -5.40 -1.77
N TYR A 6 10.45 -5.42 -2.19
CA TYR A 6 9.68 -4.19 -2.34
C TYR A 6 9.09 -3.68 -1.02
N ALA A 7 8.96 -4.57 -0.02
CA ALA A 7 8.48 -4.19 1.31
C ALA A 7 9.53 -3.45 2.14
N ASP A 8 10.81 -3.68 1.91
CA ASP A 8 11.92 -3.01 2.61
C ASP A 8 12.66 -1.97 1.75
N ILE A 9 12.02 -1.47 0.68
CA ILE A 9 12.63 -0.55 -0.29
C ILE A 9 13.09 0.78 0.32
N ASP A 10 12.52 1.18 1.44
CA ASP A 10 12.78 2.44 2.14
C ASP A 10 13.92 2.39 3.16
N VAL A 11 14.58 1.24 3.32
CA VAL A 11 15.71 1.05 4.24
C VAL A 11 16.83 0.22 3.60
N ALA A 12 18.05 0.46 4.03
CA ALA A 12 19.22 -0.32 3.58
C ALA A 12 19.17 -1.76 4.09
N SER A 13 18.55 -1.97 5.25
CA SER A 13 18.31 -3.29 5.87
C SER A 13 17.04 -3.22 6.70
N GLY A 14 16.20 -4.25 6.65
CA GLY A 14 15.00 -4.35 7.48
C GLY A 14 15.26 -4.33 8.99
N SER A 15 16.51 -4.50 9.42
CA SER A 15 16.93 -4.40 10.84
C SER A 15 17.51 -3.03 11.23
N GLU A 16 17.67 -2.10 10.31
CA GLU A 16 18.30 -0.79 10.53
C GLU A 16 17.42 0.33 10.00
N TRP A 17 16.32 0.61 10.71
CA TRP A 17 15.28 1.55 10.29
C TRP A 17 15.75 2.99 10.15
N PHE A 18 16.84 3.36 10.81
CA PHE A 18 17.49 4.67 10.71
C PHE A 18 18.35 4.83 9.45
N LYS A 19 18.77 3.74 8.82
CA LYS A 19 19.49 3.76 7.53
C LYS A 19 18.49 3.79 6.37
N GLN A 20 17.90 4.97 6.16
CA GLN A 20 16.90 5.17 5.11
C GLN A 20 17.55 5.14 3.72
N THR A 21 16.84 4.55 2.77
CA THR A 21 17.16 4.66 1.35
C THR A 21 16.16 5.58 0.65
N GLN A 22 16.67 6.31 -0.34
CA GLN A 22 15.79 7.01 -1.27
C GLN A 22 15.31 6.03 -2.32
N TRP A 23 14.01 5.99 -2.53
CA TRP A 23 13.42 5.16 -3.58
C TRP A 23 12.51 6.01 -4.47
N THR A 24 12.24 5.55 -5.68
CA THR A 24 11.33 6.18 -6.65
C THR A 24 10.22 5.21 -7.02
N PRO A 25 9.10 5.69 -7.60
CA PRO A 25 8.08 4.81 -8.15
C PRO A 25 8.64 3.79 -9.15
N LYS A 26 9.59 4.23 -9.99
CA LYS A 26 10.29 3.34 -10.92
C LYS A 26 11.04 2.22 -10.19
N MET A 27 11.80 2.54 -9.15
CA MET A 27 12.54 1.53 -8.36
C MET A 27 11.58 0.53 -7.70
N LEU A 28 10.43 0.99 -7.19
CA LEU A 28 9.40 0.11 -6.64
C LEU A 28 8.81 -0.80 -7.73
N GLY A 29 8.49 -0.25 -8.90
CA GLY A 29 8.02 -1.02 -10.05
C GLY A 29 9.03 -2.06 -10.52
N ASP A 30 10.31 -1.71 -10.59
CA ASP A 30 11.40 -2.62 -10.96
C ASP A 30 11.55 -3.76 -9.93
N ALA A 31 11.45 -3.46 -8.63
CA ALA A 31 11.50 -4.47 -7.56
C ALA A 31 10.31 -5.43 -7.64
N ILE A 32 9.10 -4.91 -7.83
CA ILE A 32 7.90 -5.72 -8.04
C ILE A 32 8.06 -6.60 -9.30
N ALA A 33 8.50 -6.03 -10.41
CA ALA A 33 8.68 -6.75 -11.67
C ALA A 33 9.70 -7.88 -11.52
N LYS A 34 10.84 -7.62 -10.88
CA LYS A 34 11.87 -8.63 -10.61
C LYS A 34 11.29 -9.79 -9.79
N SER A 35 10.55 -9.51 -8.74
CA SER A 35 9.89 -10.50 -7.90
C SER A 35 8.86 -11.32 -8.69
N GLN A 36 7.97 -10.66 -9.40
CA GLN A 36 6.91 -11.32 -10.19
C GLN A 36 7.48 -12.22 -11.27
N LEU A 37 8.48 -11.76 -12.04
CA LEU A 37 9.13 -12.53 -13.10
C LEU A 37 9.88 -13.76 -12.58
N ALA A 38 10.49 -13.67 -11.39
CA ALA A 38 11.17 -14.78 -10.75
C ALA A 38 10.18 -15.83 -10.23
N ILE A 39 9.15 -15.38 -9.52
CA ILE A 39 8.20 -16.27 -8.81
C ILE A 39 7.25 -16.97 -9.80
N GLN A 40 6.79 -16.29 -10.85
CA GLN A 40 5.79 -16.86 -11.78
C GLN A 40 6.27 -18.13 -12.50
N ARG A 41 7.57 -18.36 -12.58
CA ARG A 41 8.16 -19.57 -13.21
C ARG A 41 8.16 -20.79 -12.30
N VAL A 42 8.09 -20.57 -10.98
CA VAL A 42 8.32 -21.63 -9.99
C VAL A 42 7.16 -21.79 -9.00
N GLY A 43 6.20 -20.89 -8.98
CA GLY A 43 5.07 -20.96 -8.05
C GLY A 43 4.19 -19.73 -7.97
N TRP A 44 3.61 -19.52 -6.80
CA TRP A 44 2.71 -18.41 -6.48
C TRP A 44 3.33 -17.49 -5.44
N GLY A 45 3.31 -16.19 -5.74
CA GLY A 45 3.68 -15.14 -4.80
C GLY A 45 2.56 -14.85 -3.80
N ALA A 46 2.93 -14.48 -2.58
CA ALA A 46 2.05 -13.82 -1.64
C ALA A 46 2.25 -12.31 -1.81
N ASN A 47 1.29 -11.65 -2.45
CA ASN A 47 1.36 -10.22 -2.75
C ASN A 47 0.81 -9.44 -1.56
N PHE A 48 1.60 -8.57 -0.97
CA PHE A 48 1.20 -7.74 0.18
C PHE A 48 1.95 -6.40 0.15
N LEU A 49 1.37 -5.37 0.74
CA LEU A 49 2.05 -4.08 0.95
C LEU A 49 2.29 -3.80 2.44
N GLU A 50 1.49 -4.41 3.31
CA GLU A 50 1.64 -4.34 4.76
C GLU A 50 1.27 -5.66 5.43
N ASN A 51 1.77 -5.86 6.63
CA ASN A 51 1.47 -6.98 7.51
C ASN A 51 1.72 -6.57 8.96
N HIS A 52 1.64 -7.52 9.91
CA HIS A 52 1.87 -7.26 11.34
C HIS A 52 3.30 -6.82 11.70
N ASP A 53 4.25 -6.88 10.75
CA ASP A 53 5.66 -6.51 10.92
C ASP A 53 6.09 -5.33 10.04
N GLN A 54 5.18 -4.79 9.21
CA GLN A 54 5.42 -3.66 8.34
C GLN A 54 4.58 -2.44 8.77
N PRO A 55 5.03 -1.22 8.50
CA PRO A 55 4.21 -0.03 8.69
C PRO A 55 3.00 -0.04 7.75
N ARG A 56 2.00 0.80 8.01
CA ARG A 56 0.86 0.98 7.13
C ARG A 56 1.31 1.43 5.74
N SER A 57 0.82 0.76 4.71
CA SER A 57 1.21 0.98 3.31
C SER A 57 0.96 2.41 2.86
N LEU A 58 -0.16 2.98 3.27
CA LEU A 58 -0.53 4.36 2.95
C LEU A 58 0.49 5.37 3.50
N SER A 59 1.01 5.15 4.70
CA SER A 59 2.07 6.00 5.28
C SER A 59 3.43 5.79 4.64
N LYS A 60 3.70 4.59 4.13
CA LYS A 60 4.99 4.20 3.57
C LYS A 60 5.15 4.62 2.11
N TYR A 61 4.17 4.31 1.28
CA TYR A 61 4.28 4.45 -0.17
C TYR A 61 3.69 5.76 -0.71
N ILE A 62 2.78 6.40 0.04
CA ILE A 62 2.25 7.71 -0.32
C ILE A 62 3.06 8.80 0.37
N ARG A 63 3.92 9.46 -0.41
CA ARG A 63 4.87 10.45 0.12
C ARG A 63 4.19 11.72 0.59
N GLU A 64 3.26 12.23 -0.21
CA GLU A 64 2.55 13.48 0.08
C GLU A 64 1.40 13.24 1.06
N PRO A 65 1.45 13.85 2.25
CA PRO A 65 0.42 13.66 3.28
C PRO A 65 -1.01 13.95 2.81
N ALA A 66 -1.19 14.90 1.89
CA ALA A 66 -2.49 15.25 1.32
C ALA A 66 -3.18 14.10 0.56
N TYR A 67 -2.40 13.10 0.11
CA TYR A 67 -2.90 11.92 -0.59
C TYR A 67 -2.91 10.65 0.27
N ARG A 68 -2.57 10.74 1.56
CA ARG A 68 -2.76 9.65 2.52
C ARG A 68 -4.21 9.54 2.93
N ASN A 69 -5.06 9.26 1.96
CA ASN A 69 -6.51 9.20 2.03
C ASN A 69 -7.03 8.10 1.08
N ALA A 70 -8.34 8.04 0.84
CA ALA A 70 -8.96 7.05 -0.03
C ALA A 70 -8.35 7.01 -1.43
N THR A 71 -7.92 8.14 -2.00
CA THR A 71 -7.29 8.16 -3.34
C THR A 71 -5.99 7.36 -3.37
N GLY A 72 -5.07 7.63 -2.42
CA GLY A 72 -3.81 6.90 -2.32
C GLY A 72 -4.00 5.44 -1.93
N ALA A 73 -4.93 5.15 -1.01
CA ALA A 73 -5.24 3.79 -0.59
C ALA A 73 -5.75 2.93 -1.75
N LYS A 74 -6.68 3.44 -2.56
CA LYS A 74 -7.20 2.75 -3.76
C LYS A 74 -6.13 2.55 -4.83
N ALA A 75 -5.22 3.54 -5.02
CA ALA A 75 -4.10 3.39 -5.94
C ALA A 75 -3.18 2.24 -5.52
N LEU A 76 -2.82 2.16 -4.25
CA LEU A 76 -2.02 1.06 -3.71
C LEU A 76 -2.77 -0.28 -3.77
N ALA A 77 -4.07 -0.28 -3.50
CA ALA A 77 -4.89 -1.48 -3.61
C ALA A 77 -4.84 -2.06 -5.04
N LEU A 78 -5.04 -1.23 -6.06
CA LEU A 78 -4.98 -1.68 -7.44
C LEU A 78 -3.57 -2.15 -7.83
N LEU A 79 -2.54 -1.44 -7.38
CA LEU A 79 -1.14 -1.76 -7.67
C LEU A 79 -0.79 -3.22 -7.34
N TYR A 80 -1.12 -3.67 -6.13
CA TYR A 80 -0.66 -4.99 -5.68
C TYR A 80 -1.68 -6.11 -5.86
N PHE A 81 -2.99 -5.79 -5.82
CA PHE A 81 -4.05 -6.81 -5.88
C PHE A 81 -4.13 -7.49 -7.23
N CYS A 82 -3.77 -6.78 -8.30
CA CYS A 82 -3.74 -7.31 -9.66
C CYS A 82 -2.44 -8.05 -10.00
N LEU A 83 -1.43 -8.10 -9.15
CA LEU A 83 -0.22 -8.89 -9.35
C LEU A 83 -0.54 -10.40 -9.41
N ARG A 84 0.29 -11.17 -10.12
CA ARG A 84 0.15 -12.62 -10.17
C ARG A 84 0.53 -13.23 -8.83
N GLY A 85 -0.35 -14.03 -8.25
CA GLY A 85 -0.17 -14.60 -6.92
C GLY A 85 -1.44 -14.50 -6.08
N CYS A 86 -1.31 -14.66 -4.78
CA CYS A 86 -2.38 -14.52 -3.81
C CYS A 86 -2.25 -13.15 -3.13
N PRO A 87 -3.18 -12.21 -3.33
CA PRO A 87 -3.17 -10.94 -2.61
C PRO A 87 -3.58 -11.14 -1.15
N PHE A 88 -2.82 -10.54 -0.24
CA PHE A 88 -3.11 -10.51 1.19
C PHE A 88 -3.58 -9.12 1.57
N ILE A 89 -4.77 -9.02 2.12
CA ILE A 89 -5.31 -7.80 2.71
C ILE A 89 -5.03 -7.87 4.21
N TYR A 90 -4.24 -6.94 4.73
CA TYR A 90 -4.00 -6.86 6.17
C TYR A 90 -5.09 -5.99 6.82
N GLN A 91 -5.54 -6.39 8.02
CA GLN A 91 -6.60 -5.68 8.76
C GLN A 91 -6.35 -4.18 8.85
N GLY A 92 -7.33 -3.36 8.44
CA GLY A 92 -7.26 -1.90 8.41
C GLY A 92 -6.65 -1.33 7.14
N GLN A 93 -6.03 -2.14 6.27
CA GLN A 93 -5.57 -1.72 4.95
C GLN A 93 -6.76 -1.36 4.06
N GLU A 94 -7.83 -2.12 4.16
CA GLU A 94 -9.09 -1.91 3.44
C GLU A 94 -9.88 -0.69 3.92
N LEU A 95 -9.49 -0.10 5.06
CA LEU A 95 -10.00 1.18 5.55
C LEU A 95 -9.08 2.36 5.19
N GLY A 96 -7.89 2.09 4.65
CA GLY A 96 -6.90 3.13 4.43
C GLY A 96 -6.27 3.68 5.72
N MET A 97 -6.11 2.86 6.76
CA MET A 97 -5.47 3.27 8.01
C MET A 97 -4.02 3.71 7.77
N VAL A 98 -3.58 4.74 8.51
CA VAL A 98 -2.21 5.27 8.51
C VAL A 98 -1.48 4.94 9.81
N ASN A 99 -0.16 5.15 9.83
CA ASN A 99 0.67 4.96 11.02
C ASN A 99 0.18 5.80 12.20
N ALA A 100 0.33 5.27 13.40
CA ALA A 100 0.18 6.03 14.64
C ALA A 100 1.44 6.85 14.92
N VAL A 101 1.30 8.18 15.07
CA VAL A 101 2.42 9.04 15.43
C VAL A 101 2.51 9.15 16.95
N ARG A 102 3.72 8.89 17.50
CA ARG A 102 4.01 8.95 18.93
C ARG A 102 5.07 10.01 19.21
N SER A 103 4.92 10.70 20.34
CA SER A 103 5.78 11.81 20.74
C SER A 103 7.01 11.40 21.57
N SER A 104 7.03 10.16 22.07
CA SER A 104 8.12 9.61 22.88
C SER A 104 8.38 8.14 22.55
N ILE A 105 9.62 7.70 22.71
CA ILE A 105 9.98 6.28 22.58
C ILE A 105 9.27 5.40 23.62
N ASP A 106 8.95 5.95 24.80
CA ASP A 106 8.26 5.23 25.86
C ASP A 106 6.82 4.83 25.50
N GLN A 107 6.24 5.42 24.46
CA GLN A 107 4.92 5.07 23.95
C GLN A 107 4.92 3.86 23.00
N PHE A 108 6.10 3.32 22.69
CA PHE A 108 6.22 2.12 21.87
C PHE A 108 6.35 0.88 22.76
N ASN A 109 5.68 -0.20 22.34
CA ASN A 109 5.79 -1.51 22.96
C ASN A 109 6.71 -2.45 22.17
N ASP A 110 6.96 -2.15 20.90
CA ASP A 110 7.82 -2.92 20.03
C ASP A 110 9.30 -2.85 20.48
N LEU A 111 9.86 -3.99 20.89
CA LEU A 111 11.28 -4.08 21.28
C LEU A 111 12.24 -3.63 20.18
N SER A 112 11.89 -3.91 18.90
CA SER A 112 12.68 -3.45 17.75
C SER A 112 12.67 -1.93 17.63
N ALA A 113 11.61 -1.25 18.05
CA ALA A 113 11.53 0.21 18.09
C ALA A 113 12.56 0.77 19.08
N HIS A 114 12.59 0.23 20.30
CA HIS A 114 13.56 0.63 21.32
C HIS A 114 15.01 0.34 20.90
N ASP A 115 15.26 -0.80 20.27
CA ASP A 115 16.58 -1.15 19.78
C ASP A 115 17.04 -0.20 18.66
N ASN A 116 16.20 0.02 17.65
CA ASN A 116 16.52 0.94 16.56
C ASN A 116 16.72 2.39 17.04
N TYR A 117 15.93 2.84 18.02
CA TYR A 117 16.11 4.15 18.63
C TYR A 117 17.48 4.30 19.30
N ARG A 118 17.88 3.32 20.14
CA ARG A 118 19.18 3.32 20.82
C ARG A 118 20.35 3.27 19.82
N ARG A 119 20.24 2.42 18.80
CA ARG A 119 21.27 2.29 17.76
C ARG A 119 21.41 3.57 16.93
N ALA A 120 20.31 4.22 16.57
CA ALA A 120 20.34 5.49 15.88
C ALA A 120 21.08 6.58 16.71
N LEU A 121 20.77 6.68 18.02
CA LEU A 121 21.48 7.60 18.90
C LEU A 121 22.98 7.28 19.01
N ALA A 122 23.35 5.99 19.05
CA ALA A 122 24.75 5.57 19.09
C ALA A 122 25.50 5.90 17.78
N GLU A 123 24.80 5.96 16.65
CA GLU A 123 25.35 6.42 15.36
C GLU A 123 25.27 7.94 15.17
N GLY A 124 24.89 8.70 16.21
CA GLY A 124 24.94 10.18 16.20
C GLY A 124 23.67 10.87 15.71
N TYR A 125 22.57 10.15 15.49
CA TYR A 125 21.27 10.77 15.18
C TYR A 125 20.76 11.59 16.36
N SER A 126 20.07 12.69 16.10
CA SER A 126 19.34 13.41 17.14
C SER A 126 18.19 12.55 17.70
N LYS A 127 17.73 12.87 18.93
CA LYS A 127 16.56 12.22 19.52
C LYS A 127 15.31 12.34 18.63
N ALA A 128 15.14 13.50 17.98
CA ALA A 128 14.03 13.76 17.08
C ALA A 128 14.11 12.89 15.82
N ASP A 129 15.29 12.79 15.19
CA ASP A 129 15.47 11.97 13.99
C ASP A 129 15.35 10.48 14.30
N ALA A 130 15.90 10.02 15.42
CA ALA A 130 15.76 8.65 15.87
C ALA A 130 14.28 8.28 16.13
N LEU A 131 13.52 9.18 16.76
CA LEU A 131 12.08 8.99 16.99
C LEU A 131 11.29 9.01 15.66
N ALA A 132 11.64 9.90 14.73
CA ALA A 132 11.01 9.95 13.40
C ALA A 132 11.21 8.62 12.63
N CYS A 133 12.41 8.03 12.69
CA CYS A 133 12.69 6.72 12.10
C CYS A 133 11.80 5.62 12.70
N VAL A 134 11.67 5.61 14.02
CA VAL A 134 10.85 4.63 14.73
C VAL A 134 9.36 4.82 14.40
N ASN A 135 8.86 6.06 14.42
CA ASN A 135 7.48 6.37 14.04
C ASN A 135 7.14 5.86 12.63
N ARG A 136 8.09 5.96 11.71
CA ARG A 136 7.89 5.51 10.34
C ARG A 136 7.81 3.99 10.21
N ARG A 137 8.59 3.23 10.99
CA ARG A 137 8.86 1.80 10.74
C ARG A 137 8.38 0.84 11.83
N SER A 138 8.03 1.31 13.03
CA SER A 138 7.62 0.42 14.12
C SER A 138 6.46 -0.48 13.73
N ARG A 139 6.54 -1.74 14.14
CA ARG A 139 5.47 -2.74 14.02
C ARG A 139 4.20 -2.35 14.78
N ASP A 140 4.32 -1.53 15.82
CA ASP A 140 3.17 -1.00 16.55
C ASP A 140 2.21 -0.21 15.66
N ASN A 141 2.67 0.32 14.53
CA ASN A 141 1.82 1.01 13.56
C ASN A 141 0.73 0.09 12.97
N ALA A 142 1.08 -1.17 12.72
CA ALA A 142 0.17 -2.16 12.15
C ALA A 142 -0.61 -2.94 13.24
N ARG A 143 -0.25 -2.76 14.52
CA ARG A 143 -0.82 -3.51 15.66
C ARG A 143 -1.78 -2.69 16.51
N THR A 144 -2.08 -1.45 16.11
CA THR A 144 -3.12 -0.62 16.73
C THR A 144 -4.49 -1.27 16.56
N PRO A 145 -5.45 -0.98 17.47
CA PRO A 145 -6.81 -1.47 17.33
C PRO A 145 -7.40 -1.20 15.96
N TYR A 146 -8.18 -2.14 15.45
CA TYR A 146 -9.00 -1.95 14.26
C TYR A 146 -10.15 -1.00 14.57
N LEU A 147 -10.48 -0.14 13.64
CA LEU A 147 -11.51 0.88 13.82
C LEU A 147 -12.86 0.37 13.30
N TRP A 148 -13.74 -0.01 14.22
CA TRP A 148 -15.08 -0.47 13.88
C TRP A 148 -16.04 0.70 13.66
N ASN A 149 -15.92 1.76 14.49
CA ASN A 149 -16.76 2.96 14.47
C ASN A 149 -16.03 4.14 15.16
N ASP A 150 -16.74 5.26 15.35
CA ASP A 150 -16.20 6.46 16.00
C ASP A 150 -16.32 6.46 17.54
N GLU A 151 -16.75 5.36 18.15
CA GLU A 151 -16.86 5.27 19.62
C GLU A 151 -15.48 5.17 20.30
N ALA A 152 -15.49 5.19 21.62
CA ALA A 152 -14.27 5.03 22.41
C ALA A 152 -13.47 3.80 21.97
N ASN A 153 -12.16 3.95 21.90
CA ASN A 153 -11.24 2.90 21.39
C ASN A 153 -11.58 2.38 19.98
N GLY A 154 -12.29 3.20 19.17
CA GLY A 154 -12.69 2.80 17.82
C GLY A 154 -13.71 1.65 17.80
N GLY A 155 -14.51 1.48 18.86
CA GLY A 155 -15.41 0.33 19.02
C GLY A 155 -14.70 -1.02 19.17
N PHE A 156 -13.38 -1.00 19.36
CA PHE A 156 -12.57 -2.23 19.47
C PHE A 156 -12.68 -2.89 20.85
N SER A 157 -12.76 -2.08 21.92
CA SER A 157 -12.75 -2.57 23.30
C SER A 157 -13.42 -1.58 24.25
N ASP A 158 -14.15 -2.10 25.24
CA ASP A 158 -14.71 -1.31 26.35
C ASP A 158 -13.64 -0.93 27.39
N HIS A 159 -12.44 -1.48 27.26
CA HIS A 159 -11.30 -1.22 28.14
C HIS A 159 -10.14 -0.64 27.35
N GLN A 160 -9.15 -0.11 28.05
CA GLN A 160 -7.92 0.37 27.41
C GLN A 160 -7.25 -0.78 26.64
N PRO A 161 -7.10 -0.67 25.30
CA PRO A 161 -6.45 -1.70 24.51
C PRO A 161 -4.95 -1.74 24.77
N TRP A 162 -4.30 -2.83 24.37
CA TRP A 162 -2.85 -3.01 24.50
C TRP A 162 -2.06 -1.83 23.91
N LEU A 163 -2.35 -1.46 22.68
CA LEU A 163 -1.83 -0.23 22.07
C LEU A 163 -2.98 0.79 21.95
N PRO A 164 -2.71 2.08 22.13
CA PRO A 164 -3.74 3.10 21.92
C PRO A 164 -4.18 3.12 20.47
N VAL A 165 -5.41 3.53 20.24
CA VAL A 165 -5.98 3.74 18.91
C VAL A 165 -5.14 4.76 18.15
N ALA A 166 -4.82 4.45 16.88
CA ALA A 166 -4.16 5.39 16.00
C ALA A 166 -5.13 6.48 15.57
N GLN A 167 -4.71 7.74 15.68
CA GLN A 167 -5.51 8.84 15.17
C GLN A 167 -5.59 8.75 13.64
N GLN A 168 -6.79 8.72 13.11
CA GLN A 168 -7.09 8.68 11.69
C GLN A 168 -7.89 9.90 11.24
N ALA A 169 -8.04 10.10 9.96
CA ALA A 169 -8.98 11.07 9.42
C ALA A 169 -10.44 10.64 9.75
N PRO A 170 -11.37 11.60 9.86
CA PRO A 170 -12.79 11.26 10.01
C PRO A 170 -13.26 10.32 8.90
N GLY A 171 -14.12 9.38 9.24
CA GLY A 171 -14.68 8.39 8.30
C GLY A 171 -13.79 7.18 8.03
N VAL A 172 -12.56 7.14 8.55
CA VAL A 172 -11.68 5.96 8.44
C VAL A 172 -12.04 4.96 9.54
N ASN A 173 -13.17 4.32 9.39
CA ASN A 173 -13.64 3.21 10.23
C ASN A 173 -14.59 2.33 9.43
N TRP A 174 -14.76 1.09 9.86
CA TRP A 174 -15.56 0.10 9.15
C TRP A 174 -17.02 0.53 8.93
N GLN A 175 -17.66 1.14 9.92
CA GLN A 175 -19.06 1.54 9.84
C GLN A 175 -19.29 2.61 8.77
N ASP A 176 -18.45 3.65 8.72
CA ASP A 176 -18.55 4.73 7.75
C ASP A 176 -18.15 4.26 6.34
N GLU A 177 -17.11 3.45 6.23
CA GLU A 177 -16.65 2.87 4.96
C GLU A 177 -17.71 1.99 4.29
N GLN A 178 -18.59 1.33 5.04
CA GLN A 178 -19.71 0.57 4.48
C GLN A 178 -20.82 1.45 3.91
N ILE A 179 -21.00 2.65 4.45
CA ILE A 179 -22.07 3.57 4.01
C ILE A 179 -21.64 4.32 2.75
N ASP A 180 -20.35 4.65 2.62
CA ASP A 180 -19.82 5.38 1.45
C ASP A 180 -19.55 4.40 0.28
N PRO A 181 -20.34 4.46 -0.82
CA PRO A 181 -20.16 3.59 -1.97
C PRO A 181 -18.84 3.81 -2.73
N ASP A 182 -18.15 4.94 -2.47
CA ASP A 182 -16.83 5.26 -3.02
C ASP A 182 -15.70 5.07 -2.00
N SER A 183 -15.92 4.34 -0.93
CA SER A 183 -14.94 4.04 0.10
C SER A 183 -13.79 3.14 -0.38
N VAL A 184 -12.74 3.04 0.44
CA VAL A 184 -11.63 2.09 0.23
C VAL A 184 -12.12 0.66 0.38
N TRP A 185 -12.98 0.40 1.36
CA TRP A 185 -13.59 -0.91 1.60
C TRP A 185 -14.39 -1.42 0.38
N HIS A 186 -15.27 -0.58 -0.20
CA HIS A 186 -15.99 -0.93 -1.40
C HIS A 186 -15.07 -1.13 -2.62
N PHE A 187 -13.95 -0.41 -2.68
CA PHE A 187 -12.98 -0.61 -3.74
C PHE A 187 -12.30 -1.98 -3.63
N TYR A 188 -11.92 -2.42 -2.42
CA TYR A 188 -11.44 -3.78 -2.18
C TYR A 188 -12.49 -4.85 -2.48
N GLN A 189 -13.75 -4.59 -2.13
CA GLN A 189 -14.85 -5.50 -2.49
C GLN A 189 -14.95 -5.69 -4.01
N LYS A 190 -14.88 -4.58 -4.79
CA LYS A 190 -14.86 -4.63 -6.26
C LYS A 190 -13.64 -5.42 -6.78
N LEU A 191 -12.45 -5.23 -6.21
CA LEU A 191 -11.26 -6.00 -6.56
C LEU A 191 -11.44 -7.50 -6.30
N CYS A 192 -12.01 -7.87 -5.17
CA CYS A 192 -12.33 -9.27 -4.85
C CYS A 192 -13.33 -9.86 -5.84
N GLN A 193 -14.38 -9.12 -6.18
CA GLN A 193 -15.38 -9.56 -7.18
C GLN A 193 -14.75 -9.75 -8.55
N LEU A 194 -13.93 -8.80 -9.02
CA LEU A 194 -13.24 -8.92 -10.31
C LEU A 194 -12.34 -10.15 -10.38
N ARG A 195 -11.67 -10.47 -9.28
CA ARG A 195 -10.78 -11.62 -9.21
C ARG A 195 -11.52 -12.95 -9.14
N ASN A 196 -12.71 -13.01 -8.49
CA ASN A 196 -13.42 -14.26 -8.24
C ASN A 196 -14.55 -14.54 -9.23
N ASP A 197 -15.30 -13.52 -9.65
CA ASP A 197 -16.59 -13.67 -10.34
C ASP A 197 -16.71 -12.79 -11.59
N SER A 198 -15.60 -12.48 -12.28
CA SER A 198 -15.65 -11.67 -13.50
C SER A 198 -15.06 -12.39 -14.72
N PRO A 199 -15.32 -11.88 -15.94
CA PRO A 199 -14.61 -12.35 -17.15
C PRO A 199 -13.10 -12.20 -17.06
N LEU A 200 -12.60 -11.28 -16.21
CA LEU A 200 -11.16 -11.02 -16.02
C LEU A 200 -10.48 -12.03 -15.11
N ARG A 201 -11.26 -12.93 -14.48
CA ARG A 201 -10.75 -13.88 -13.49
C ARG A 201 -9.56 -14.68 -14.00
N SER A 202 -9.63 -15.21 -15.21
CA SER A 202 -8.57 -16.01 -15.79
C SER A 202 -7.27 -15.22 -15.92
N ASP A 203 -7.33 -14.01 -16.47
CA ASP A 203 -6.15 -13.15 -16.62
C ASP A 203 -5.62 -12.68 -15.25
N LEU A 204 -6.49 -12.36 -14.28
CA LEU A 204 -6.10 -11.92 -12.94
C LEU A 204 -5.48 -13.06 -12.09
N ILE A 205 -5.92 -14.29 -12.28
CA ILE A 205 -5.38 -15.44 -11.52
C ILE A 205 -4.22 -16.05 -12.27
N ASP A 206 -4.45 -16.57 -13.47
CA ASP A 206 -3.50 -17.44 -14.17
C ASP A 206 -2.63 -16.70 -15.19
N GLY A 207 -3.11 -15.53 -15.68
CA GLY A 207 -2.39 -14.74 -16.69
C GLY A 207 -0.98 -14.37 -16.25
N ASP A 208 -0.04 -14.43 -17.17
CA ASP A 208 1.35 -14.06 -16.91
C ASP A 208 1.47 -12.58 -16.56
N PHE A 209 2.40 -12.26 -15.69
CA PHE A 209 2.83 -10.89 -15.41
C PHE A 209 3.88 -10.46 -16.43
N SER A 210 3.73 -9.26 -16.98
CA SER A 210 4.74 -8.64 -17.83
C SER A 210 4.83 -7.14 -17.49
N PRO A 211 6.02 -6.60 -17.18
CA PRO A 211 6.18 -5.16 -16.99
C PRO A 211 5.93 -4.43 -18.30
N LEU A 212 5.34 -3.25 -18.23
CA LEU A 212 5.14 -2.35 -19.37
C LEU A 212 6.10 -1.18 -19.27
N THR A 213 6.69 -0.81 -20.39
CA THR A 213 7.53 0.40 -20.47
C THR A 213 6.62 1.62 -20.64
N VAL A 214 6.78 2.60 -19.76
CA VAL A 214 6.14 3.92 -19.84
C VAL A 214 7.21 5.01 -19.76
N ALA A 215 6.96 6.14 -20.41
CA ALA A 215 7.94 7.23 -20.45
C ALA A 215 8.09 7.97 -19.11
N ASP A 216 7.01 8.02 -18.32
CA ASP A 216 6.99 8.72 -17.03
C ASP A 216 7.40 7.78 -15.90
N GLU A 217 8.51 8.10 -15.24
CA GLU A 217 9.08 7.30 -14.14
C GLU A 217 8.22 7.26 -12.86
N HIS A 218 7.18 8.10 -12.78
CA HIS A 218 6.23 8.08 -11.68
C HIS A 218 5.13 7.03 -11.86
N VAL A 219 5.03 6.44 -13.06
CA VAL A 219 4.00 5.46 -13.39
C VAL A 219 4.57 4.05 -13.32
N ILE A 220 3.94 3.22 -12.49
CA ILE A 220 4.16 1.78 -12.50
C ILE A 220 3.12 1.16 -13.42
N ALA A 221 3.57 0.42 -14.44
CA ALA A 221 2.68 -0.19 -15.41
C ALA A 221 3.05 -1.65 -15.66
N TYR A 222 2.02 -2.49 -15.79
CA TYR A 222 2.22 -3.92 -16.10
C TYR A 222 0.98 -4.53 -16.76
N ALA A 223 1.20 -5.63 -17.44
CA ALA A 223 0.17 -6.46 -18.04
C ALA A 223 -0.10 -7.72 -17.20
N ARG A 224 -1.32 -8.21 -17.25
CA ARG A 224 -1.72 -9.54 -16.80
C ARG A 224 -2.39 -10.27 -17.94
N GLY A 225 -1.85 -11.44 -18.27
CA GLY A 225 -2.28 -12.18 -19.45
C GLY A 225 -2.17 -11.35 -20.73
N LYS A 226 -3.09 -11.58 -21.67
CA LYS A 226 -3.10 -10.88 -22.96
C LYS A 226 -3.87 -9.56 -22.89
N HIS A 227 -4.91 -9.48 -22.08
CA HIS A 227 -5.92 -8.43 -22.21
C HIS A 227 -5.84 -7.36 -21.14
N LEU A 228 -5.26 -7.61 -19.96
CA LEU A 228 -5.29 -6.63 -18.88
C LEU A 228 -4.03 -5.76 -18.87
N ARG A 229 -4.24 -4.46 -18.62
CA ARG A 229 -3.19 -3.48 -18.38
C ARG A 229 -3.51 -2.69 -17.12
N ILE A 230 -2.53 -2.52 -16.29
CA ILE A 230 -2.62 -1.76 -15.05
C ILE A 230 -1.65 -0.60 -15.11
N TYR A 231 -2.11 0.60 -14.81
CA TYR A 231 -1.32 1.81 -14.74
C TYR A 231 -1.57 2.48 -13.41
N VAL A 232 -0.51 2.83 -12.69
CA VAL A 232 -0.58 3.50 -11.39
C VAL A 232 0.41 4.66 -11.37
N ASN A 233 -0.10 5.89 -11.35
CA ASN A 233 0.71 7.06 -11.05
C ASN A 233 0.95 7.10 -9.53
N LEU A 234 2.18 6.92 -9.10
CA LEU A 234 2.55 6.92 -7.68
C LEU A 234 3.26 8.23 -7.29
N SER A 235 2.69 9.35 -7.73
CA SER A 235 3.19 10.70 -7.41
C SER A 235 2.06 11.72 -7.30
N ALA A 236 2.37 12.88 -6.73
CA ALA A 236 1.47 14.04 -6.67
C ALA A 236 1.47 14.88 -7.96
N ALA A 237 2.29 14.56 -8.95
CA ALA A 237 2.29 15.19 -10.25
C ALA A 237 1.38 14.43 -11.23
N PRO A 238 0.69 15.12 -12.14
CA PRO A 238 0.05 14.44 -13.27
C PRO A 238 1.09 13.73 -14.15
N ALA A 239 0.76 12.57 -14.68
CA ALA A 239 1.64 11.76 -15.52
C ALA A 239 0.97 11.40 -16.83
N THR A 240 1.63 11.64 -17.96
CA THR A 240 1.09 11.29 -19.28
C THR A 240 1.49 9.88 -19.67
N ILE A 241 0.53 9.08 -20.10
CA ILE A 241 0.73 7.73 -20.60
C ILE A 241 0.11 7.55 -22.00
N ASP A 242 0.59 6.58 -22.72
CA ASP A 242 -0.10 6.08 -23.92
C ASP A 242 -1.18 5.08 -23.47
N LEU A 243 -2.36 5.61 -23.14
CA LEU A 243 -3.48 4.79 -22.66
C LEU A 243 -4.11 4.07 -23.87
N PRO A 244 -4.03 2.72 -23.91
CA PRO A 244 -4.59 1.96 -25.02
C PRO A 244 -6.12 2.07 -25.07
N ALA A 245 -6.69 1.87 -26.24
CA ALA A 245 -8.13 1.71 -26.37
C ALA A 245 -8.58 0.42 -25.66
N GLY A 246 -9.69 0.50 -24.91
CA GLY A 246 -10.19 -0.64 -24.16
C GLY A 246 -11.29 -0.27 -23.19
N ARG A 247 -11.76 -1.29 -22.44
CA ARG A 247 -12.76 -1.12 -21.39
C ARG A 247 -12.10 -0.89 -20.05
N ILE A 248 -12.36 0.24 -19.42
CA ILE A 248 -11.91 0.51 -18.05
C ILE A 248 -12.84 -0.21 -17.08
N TRP A 249 -12.26 -1.09 -16.28
CA TRP A 249 -12.96 -1.87 -15.26
C TRP A 249 -12.89 -1.23 -13.87
N LEU A 250 -11.73 -0.67 -13.53
CA LEU A 250 -11.54 0.08 -12.29
C LEU A 250 -10.72 1.33 -12.54
N ASN A 251 -11.09 2.37 -11.82
CA ASN A 251 -10.41 3.65 -11.76
C ASN A 251 -10.75 4.28 -10.40
N ASN A 252 -9.76 4.77 -9.68
CA ASN A 252 -9.98 5.45 -8.40
C ASN A 252 -10.36 6.93 -8.54
N TYR A 253 -10.58 7.38 -9.78
CA TYR A 253 -11.14 8.70 -10.11
C TYR A 253 -12.39 8.52 -11.00
N PRO A 254 -13.30 9.52 -11.05
CA PRO A 254 -14.51 9.41 -11.87
C PRO A 254 -14.26 9.25 -13.37
N ALA A 255 -13.13 9.76 -13.87
CA ALA A 255 -12.77 9.67 -15.30
C ALA A 255 -11.32 9.25 -15.47
N ALA A 256 -11.06 8.50 -16.54
CA ALA A 256 -9.72 8.19 -17.01
C ALA A 256 -9.42 9.02 -18.27
N ALA A 257 -8.16 9.40 -18.41
CA ALA A 257 -7.62 10.13 -19.54
C ALA A 257 -6.15 9.71 -19.76
N PRO A 258 -5.56 10.00 -20.93
CA PRO A 258 -4.13 9.77 -21.16
C PRO A 258 -3.22 10.46 -20.14
N THR A 259 -3.69 11.54 -19.51
CA THR A 259 -3.00 12.16 -18.37
C THR A 259 -3.61 11.64 -17.06
N LEU A 260 -2.88 10.77 -16.40
CA LEU A 260 -3.24 10.30 -15.07
C LEU A 260 -3.10 11.42 -14.04
N LYS A 261 -4.12 11.61 -13.22
CA LYS A 261 -4.10 12.53 -12.08
C LYS A 261 -3.13 12.02 -11.01
N PRO A 262 -2.78 12.87 -10.01
CA PRO A 262 -2.00 12.42 -8.86
C PRO A 262 -2.60 11.17 -8.21
N TYR A 263 -1.76 10.14 -8.01
CA TYR A 263 -2.19 8.86 -7.43
C TYR A 263 -3.40 8.20 -8.12
N GLN A 264 -3.55 8.43 -9.42
CA GLN A 264 -4.56 7.72 -10.20
C GLN A 264 -4.09 6.33 -10.58
N ALA A 265 -4.99 5.36 -10.45
CA ALA A 265 -4.77 3.97 -10.85
C ALA A 265 -5.91 3.48 -11.74
N ILE A 266 -5.57 2.77 -12.81
CA ILE A 266 -6.51 2.28 -13.82
C ILE A 266 -6.26 0.80 -14.10
N LEU A 267 -7.33 0.01 -14.13
CA LEU A 267 -7.36 -1.33 -14.72
C LEU A 267 -8.17 -1.27 -16.02
N ILE A 268 -7.53 -1.58 -17.12
CA ILE A 268 -8.14 -1.58 -18.46
C ILE A 268 -8.00 -2.95 -19.14
N GLU A 269 -9.07 -3.40 -19.77
CA GLU A 269 -9.08 -4.55 -20.67
C GLU A 269 -8.90 -4.04 -22.09
N VAL A 270 -7.90 -4.55 -22.79
CA VAL A 270 -7.61 -4.27 -24.20
C VAL A 270 -8.05 -5.44 -25.08
N ASN A 271 -8.37 -5.17 -26.34
CA ASN A 271 -8.78 -6.18 -27.31
C ASN A 271 -7.64 -7.10 -27.72
#